data_fe35d2675de0106f2df96a61046a25f5
#
_entry.id   fe35d2675de0106f2df96a61046a25f5
#
_cell.length_a   1.000
_cell.length_b   1.000
_cell.length_c   1.000
_cell.angle_alpha   90.00
_cell.angle_beta   90.00
_cell.angle_gamma   90.00
#
_symmetry.space_group_name_H-M   'P 1'
#
loop_
_entity.id
_entity.type
_entity.pdbx_description
1 polymer ?
#
loop_
_entity_poly.entity_id
_entity_poly.type
_entity_poly.pdbx_seq_one_letter_code
_entity_poly.pdbx_strand_id
1 'polypeptide(L)'
;MSPRGVAIPDLRERLFGAAERIVAREGAAALTSRAVTSEAGCAKGILHTHFGGVDAFVAELVLDRFARTAARAQELPGRAGQDTVAANLTGVALGLLDSLDPRVVGLAMTSNATAQHIREALAEGSPGFCAIQNALTAYLDAEARLGRVPDGTDTGTTALALVGTVHHLLMTGGWAGAPDPREQAERLVALLVPR
;
A
#
# COMPACT_ATOMS: atom_id res chain seq x y z
N MET A 1 27.55 14.61 26.96
CA MET A 1 26.26 13.98 27.37
C MET A 1 25.49 13.67 26.10
N SER A 2 25.37 12.40 25.69
CA SER A 2 24.58 11.99 24.53
C SER A 2 23.07 12.05 24.85
N PRO A 3 22.23 12.62 24.00
CA PRO A 3 20.79 12.55 24.20
C PRO A 3 20.33 11.12 23.95
N ARG A 4 19.84 10.47 25.01
CA ARG A 4 19.25 9.14 24.95
C ARG A 4 17.87 9.19 24.31
N GLY A 5 17.67 8.36 23.25
CA GLY A 5 16.39 7.74 23.00
C GLY A 5 15.28 8.63 22.46
N VAL A 6 15.39 9.07 21.20
CA VAL A 6 14.18 9.35 20.42
C VAL A 6 13.45 8.00 20.23
N ALA A 7 12.18 7.95 20.60
CA ALA A 7 11.39 6.73 20.50
C ALA A 7 11.42 6.15 19.08
N ILE A 8 11.67 4.87 18.97
CA ILE A 8 11.83 4.12 17.69
C ILE A 8 10.70 4.36 16.66
N PRO A 9 9.41 4.54 17.05
CA PRO A 9 8.35 4.83 16.10
C PRO A 9 8.53 6.11 15.30
N ASP A 10 9.01 7.19 15.94
CA ASP A 10 9.24 8.47 15.27
C ASP A 10 10.42 8.38 14.29
N LEU A 11 11.49 7.64 14.64
CA LEU A 11 12.64 7.44 13.77
C LEU A 11 12.27 6.68 12.50
N ARG A 12 11.47 5.61 12.61
CA ARG A 12 11.02 4.78 11.48
C ARG A 12 10.21 5.62 10.49
N GLU A 13 9.22 6.35 10.95
CA GLU A 13 8.38 7.20 10.10
C GLU A 13 9.18 8.35 9.47
N ARG A 14 10.11 8.96 10.19
CA ARG A 14 11.01 9.98 9.65
C ARG A 14 11.88 9.45 8.51
N LEU A 15 12.40 8.23 8.63
CA LEU A 15 13.20 7.58 7.59
C LEU A 15 12.33 7.22 6.39
N PHE A 16 11.12 6.70 6.58
CA PHE A 16 10.18 6.39 5.52
C PHE A 16 9.75 7.64 4.76
N GLY A 17 9.35 8.71 5.46
CA GLY A 17 9.01 9.98 4.83
C GLY A 17 10.19 10.62 4.11
N ALA A 18 11.43 10.46 4.61
CA ALA A 18 12.63 10.92 3.90
C ALA A 18 12.82 10.15 2.57
N ALA A 19 12.63 8.83 2.58
CA ALA A 19 12.72 8.01 1.38
C ALA A 19 11.68 8.42 0.33
N GLU A 20 10.44 8.63 0.74
CA GLU A 20 9.33 9.07 -0.14
C GLU A 20 9.63 10.45 -0.75
N ARG A 21 10.14 11.40 0.03
CA ARG A 21 10.54 12.72 -0.49
C ARG A 21 11.67 12.64 -1.50
N ILE A 22 12.69 11.81 -1.26
CA ILE A 22 13.80 11.60 -2.22
C ILE A 22 13.25 11.04 -3.53
N VAL A 23 12.44 9.98 -3.46
CA VAL A 23 11.87 9.35 -4.65
C VAL A 23 10.98 10.33 -5.42
N ALA A 24 10.17 11.12 -4.73
CA ALA A 24 9.31 12.13 -5.35
C ALA A 24 10.11 13.22 -6.07
N ARG A 25 11.24 13.65 -5.50
CA ARG A 25 12.05 14.74 -6.02
C ARG A 25 13.07 14.28 -7.07
N GLU A 26 13.74 13.17 -6.83
CA GLU A 26 14.94 12.75 -7.58
C GLU A 26 14.77 11.38 -8.27
N GLY A 27 13.66 10.68 -8.01
CA GLY A 27 13.40 9.35 -8.54
C GLY A 27 14.00 8.23 -7.71
N ALA A 28 13.58 6.98 -8.01
CA ALA A 28 13.96 5.79 -7.23
C ALA A 28 15.47 5.49 -7.22
N ALA A 29 16.19 5.82 -8.30
CA ALA A 29 17.64 5.61 -8.40
C ALA A 29 18.47 6.43 -7.39
N ALA A 30 17.90 7.54 -6.87
CA ALA A 30 18.55 8.36 -5.85
C ALA A 30 18.44 7.76 -4.43
N LEU A 31 17.63 6.71 -4.24
CA LEU A 31 17.38 6.12 -2.93
C LEU A 31 18.58 5.27 -2.46
N THR A 32 19.42 5.89 -1.66
CA THR A 32 20.60 5.25 -1.06
C THR A 32 20.56 5.42 0.46
N SER A 33 21.26 4.55 1.21
CA SER A 33 21.38 4.68 2.67
C SER A 33 21.86 6.08 3.08
N ARG A 34 22.82 6.64 2.34
CA ARG A 34 23.36 7.98 2.61
C ARG A 34 22.33 9.08 2.35
N ALA A 35 21.61 9.02 1.25
CA ALA A 35 20.59 9.99 0.90
C ALA A 35 19.47 9.99 1.95
N VAL A 36 18.94 8.81 2.31
CA VAL A 36 17.87 8.68 3.30
C VAL A 36 18.30 9.21 4.68
N THR A 37 19.48 8.82 5.15
CA THR A 37 19.96 9.28 6.47
C THR A 37 20.25 10.78 6.50
N SER A 38 20.76 11.34 5.40
CA SER A 38 20.99 12.79 5.26
C SER A 38 19.67 13.57 5.24
N GLU A 39 18.70 13.14 4.45
CA GLU A 39 17.35 13.74 4.34
C GLU A 39 16.58 13.66 5.66
N ALA A 40 16.72 12.54 6.38
CA ALA A 40 16.10 12.35 7.69
C ALA A 40 16.83 13.05 8.84
N GLY A 41 18.00 13.65 8.63
CA GLY A 41 18.83 14.24 9.68
C GLY A 41 19.31 13.19 10.70
N CYS A 42 19.68 12.00 10.23
CA CYS A 42 20.10 10.88 11.09
C CYS A 42 21.56 10.52 10.89
N ALA A 43 22.14 9.80 11.85
CA ALA A 43 23.51 9.32 11.78
C ALA A 43 23.71 8.32 10.61
N LYS A 44 24.87 8.40 9.96
CA LYS A 44 25.30 7.41 8.97
C LYS A 44 25.27 6.00 9.59
N GLY A 45 24.74 5.03 8.89
CA GLY A 45 24.67 3.66 9.39
C GLY A 45 23.38 3.30 10.11
N ILE A 46 22.49 4.26 10.42
CA ILE A 46 21.22 3.99 11.10
C ILE A 46 20.35 2.95 10.33
N LEU A 47 20.35 3.01 9.00
CA LEU A 47 19.63 2.03 8.18
C LEU A 47 20.21 0.62 8.36
N HIS A 48 21.53 0.50 8.39
CA HIS A 48 22.17 -0.81 8.58
C HIS A 48 21.88 -1.37 9.98
N THR A 49 21.94 -0.51 11.00
CA THR A 49 21.70 -0.94 12.38
C THR A 49 20.26 -1.34 12.65
N HIS A 50 19.27 -0.64 12.05
CA HIS A 50 17.85 -0.85 12.35
C HIS A 50 17.12 -1.72 11.31
N PHE A 51 17.61 -1.81 10.07
CA PHE A 51 16.95 -2.51 8.98
C PHE A 51 17.83 -3.55 8.29
N GLY A 52 19.12 -3.61 8.58
CA GLY A 52 20.04 -4.50 7.89
C GLY A 52 20.55 -3.98 6.53
N GLY A 53 20.08 -2.81 6.08
CA GLY A 53 20.51 -2.19 4.83
C GLY A 53 19.37 -1.51 4.08
N VAL A 54 19.66 -1.02 2.86
CA VAL A 54 18.67 -0.27 2.07
C VAL A 54 17.59 -1.16 1.48
N ASP A 55 17.92 -2.39 1.07
CA ASP A 55 16.94 -3.31 0.47
C ASP A 55 15.88 -3.74 1.49
N ALA A 56 16.31 -4.14 2.68
CA ALA A 56 15.40 -4.47 3.77
C ALA A 56 14.59 -3.25 4.23
N PHE A 57 15.21 -2.07 4.27
CA PHE A 57 14.52 -0.81 4.57
C PHE A 57 13.40 -0.50 3.55
N VAL A 58 13.67 -0.65 2.24
CA VAL A 58 12.66 -0.45 1.19
C VAL A 58 11.54 -1.48 1.32
N ALA A 59 11.87 -2.74 1.60
CA ALA A 59 10.88 -3.77 1.85
C ALA A 59 9.96 -3.41 3.03
N GLU A 60 10.54 -2.96 4.14
CA GLU A 60 9.77 -2.55 5.30
C GLU A 60 8.91 -1.30 5.06
N LEU A 61 9.39 -0.34 4.25
CA LEU A 61 8.59 0.81 3.82
C LEU A 61 7.34 0.35 3.04
N VAL A 62 7.53 -0.52 2.04
CA VAL A 62 6.42 -1.05 1.22
C VAL A 62 5.42 -1.82 2.10
N LEU A 63 5.89 -2.70 2.97
CA LEU A 63 5.06 -3.48 3.87
C LEU A 63 4.29 -2.61 4.87
N ASP A 64 4.92 -1.57 5.42
CA ASP A 64 4.27 -0.62 6.33
C ASP A 64 3.10 0.12 5.64
N ARG A 65 3.31 0.59 4.42
CA ARG A 65 2.25 1.29 3.67
C ARG A 65 1.09 0.37 3.30
N PHE A 66 1.38 -0.86 2.90
CA PHE A 66 0.34 -1.86 2.66
C PHE A 66 -0.39 -2.27 3.94
N ALA A 67 0.32 -2.44 5.04
CA ALA A 67 -0.30 -2.74 6.33
C ALA A 67 -1.27 -1.65 6.80
N ARG A 68 -0.93 -0.38 6.61
CA ARG A 68 -1.84 0.75 6.90
C ARG A 68 -3.10 0.72 6.04
N THR A 69 -2.97 0.39 4.76
CA THR A 69 -4.13 0.26 3.86
C THR A 69 -4.97 -0.96 4.24
N ALA A 70 -4.33 -2.08 4.57
CA ALA A 70 -5.03 -3.27 5.04
C ALA A 70 -5.80 -3.00 6.34
N ALA A 71 -5.21 -2.28 7.29
CA ALA A 71 -5.88 -1.89 8.53
C ALA A 71 -7.14 -1.05 8.26
N ARG A 72 -7.07 -0.07 7.35
CA ARG A 72 -8.24 0.73 6.93
C ARG A 72 -9.31 -0.13 6.25
N ALA A 73 -8.89 -1.07 5.39
CA ALA A 73 -9.82 -2.00 4.74
C ALA A 73 -10.52 -2.90 5.75
N GLN A 74 -9.84 -3.33 6.82
CA GLN A 74 -10.41 -4.15 7.89
C GLN A 74 -11.51 -3.42 8.70
N GLU A 75 -11.60 -2.11 8.65
CA GLU A 75 -12.68 -1.34 9.25
C GLU A 75 -13.97 -1.36 8.42
N LEU A 76 -13.88 -1.68 7.12
CA LEU A 76 -15.02 -1.62 6.20
C LEU A 76 -16.21 -2.51 6.59
N PRO A 77 -16.04 -3.78 7.04
CA PRO A 77 -17.19 -4.61 7.43
C PRO A 77 -18.06 -3.96 8.51
N GLY A 78 -17.45 -3.19 9.41
CA GLY A 78 -18.17 -2.41 10.44
C GLY A 78 -18.90 -1.18 9.88
N ARG A 79 -18.66 -0.81 8.64
CA ARG A 79 -19.33 0.29 7.91
C ARG A 79 -20.45 -0.20 6.98
N ALA A 80 -20.76 -1.50 6.97
CA ALA A 80 -21.84 -2.04 6.15
C ALA A 80 -23.16 -1.31 6.47
N GLY A 81 -23.90 -0.95 5.43
CA GLY A 81 -25.11 -0.14 5.54
C GLY A 81 -24.88 1.37 5.58
N GLN A 82 -23.63 1.82 5.71
CA GLN A 82 -23.29 3.26 5.72
C GLN A 82 -22.78 3.69 4.34
N ASP A 83 -23.06 4.93 3.94
CA ASP A 83 -22.70 5.49 2.64
C ASP A 83 -23.19 4.60 1.47
N THR A 84 -22.57 4.69 0.30
CA THR A 84 -22.81 3.76 -0.82
C THR A 84 -21.70 2.72 -0.89
N VAL A 85 -22.05 1.51 -1.34
CA VAL A 85 -21.05 0.44 -1.56
C VAL A 85 -19.95 0.93 -2.50
N ALA A 86 -20.34 1.60 -3.58
CA ALA A 86 -19.39 2.17 -4.54
C ALA A 86 -18.44 3.19 -3.88
N ALA A 87 -18.94 4.12 -3.04
CA ALA A 87 -18.12 5.10 -2.37
C ALA A 87 -17.10 4.45 -1.41
N ASN A 88 -17.53 3.46 -0.65
CA ASN A 88 -16.67 2.71 0.26
C ASN A 88 -15.56 1.94 -0.47
N LEU A 89 -15.89 1.25 -1.57
CA LEU A 89 -14.90 0.53 -2.40
C LEU A 89 -13.92 1.50 -3.08
N THR A 90 -14.44 2.61 -3.63
CA THR A 90 -13.60 3.66 -4.22
C THR A 90 -12.62 4.22 -3.19
N GLY A 91 -13.08 4.48 -1.96
CA GLY A 91 -12.22 4.97 -0.88
C GLY A 91 -11.03 4.03 -0.59
N VAL A 92 -11.25 2.72 -0.59
CA VAL A 92 -10.16 1.74 -0.42
C VAL A 92 -9.25 1.70 -1.63
N ALA A 93 -9.80 1.67 -2.84
CA ALA A 93 -9.02 1.64 -4.07
C ALA A 93 -8.09 2.86 -4.20
N LEU A 94 -8.62 4.06 -3.96
CA LEU A 94 -7.85 5.30 -3.98
C LEU A 94 -6.82 5.35 -2.84
N GLY A 95 -7.22 4.91 -1.64
CA GLY A 95 -6.32 4.82 -0.49
C GLY A 95 -5.13 3.88 -0.75
N LEU A 96 -5.34 2.81 -1.51
CA LEU A 96 -4.26 1.90 -1.90
C LEU A 96 -3.35 2.54 -2.98
N LEU A 97 -3.93 3.21 -3.98
CA LEU A 97 -3.17 3.96 -4.99
C LEU A 97 -2.31 5.08 -4.35
N ASP A 98 -2.83 5.72 -3.30
CA ASP A 98 -2.13 6.80 -2.58
C ASP A 98 -1.16 6.30 -1.51
N SER A 99 -1.17 4.99 -1.23
CA SER A 99 -0.39 4.43 -0.12
C SER A 99 1.11 4.52 -0.35
N LEU A 100 1.56 4.47 -1.59
CA LEU A 100 2.97 4.41 -1.96
C LEU A 100 3.19 4.98 -3.37
N ASP A 101 4.30 5.72 -3.54
CA ASP A 101 4.73 6.19 -4.86
C ASP A 101 5.03 4.97 -5.77
N PRO A 102 4.45 4.89 -6.98
CA PRO A 102 4.70 3.80 -7.93
C PRO A 102 6.18 3.54 -8.22
N ARG A 103 7.02 4.59 -8.12
CA ARG A 103 8.48 4.47 -8.31
C ARG A 103 9.15 3.68 -7.17
N VAL A 104 8.64 3.78 -5.94
CA VAL A 104 9.11 2.95 -4.80
C VAL A 104 8.70 1.51 -5.01
N VAL A 105 7.47 1.28 -5.47
CA VAL A 105 6.99 -0.07 -5.82
C VAL A 105 7.85 -0.67 -6.94
N GLY A 106 8.13 0.10 -8.00
CA GLY A 106 9.00 -0.32 -9.09
C GLY A 106 10.41 -0.69 -8.62
N LEU A 107 11.00 0.10 -7.71
CA LEU A 107 12.29 -0.22 -7.10
C LEU A 107 12.24 -1.55 -6.32
N ALA A 108 11.20 -1.74 -5.51
CA ALA A 108 11.02 -2.97 -4.74
C ALA A 108 10.89 -4.22 -5.64
N MET A 109 10.30 -4.07 -6.83
CA MET A 109 10.14 -5.18 -7.79
C MET A 109 11.39 -5.45 -8.62
N THR A 110 12.27 -4.47 -8.81
CA THR A 110 13.51 -4.62 -9.59
C THR A 110 14.68 -5.12 -8.75
N SER A 111 14.66 -4.92 -7.42
CA SER A 111 15.67 -5.47 -6.51
C SER A 111 15.25 -6.87 -6.05
N ASN A 112 16.02 -7.88 -6.44
CA ASN A 112 15.79 -9.26 -5.98
C ASN A 112 15.85 -9.39 -4.45
N ALA A 113 16.77 -8.68 -3.80
CA ALA A 113 16.90 -8.68 -2.34
C ALA A 113 15.66 -8.08 -1.66
N THR A 114 15.19 -6.91 -2.12
CA THR A 114 13.97 -6.28 -1.61
C THR A 114 12.74 -7.17 -1.81
N ALA A 115 12.58 -7.75 -3.02
CA ALA A 115 11.47 -8.64 -3.32
C ALA A 115 11.51 -9.92 -2.46
N GLN A 116 12.70 -10.42 -2.12
CA GLN A 116 12.84 -11.56 -1.20
C GLN A 116 12.40 -11.19 0.21
N HIS A 117 12.85 -10.08 0.77
CA HIS A 117 12.40 -9.60 2.08
C HIS A 117 10.88 -9.43 2.17
N ILE A 118 10.26 -8.89 1.10
CA ILE A 118 8.79 -8.75 1.06
C ILE A 118 8.12 -10.13 1.09
N ARG A 119 8.59 -11.09 0.27
CA ARG A 119 8.01 -12.46 0.25
C ARG A 119 8.14 -13.17 1.59
N GLU A 120 9.30 -13.06 2.25
CA GLU A 120 9.55 -13.65 3.57
C GLU A 120 8.58 -13.06 4.60
N ALA A 121 8.47 -11.73 4.68
CA ALA A 121 7.56 -11.05 5.60
C ALA A 121 6.08 -11.44 5.35
N LEU A 122 5.65 -11.54 4.08
CA LEU A 122 4.30 -11.99 3.75
C LEU A 122 4.06 -13.44 4.15
N ALA A 123 5.05 -14.32 3.99
CA ALA A 123 4.98 -15.71 4.42
C ALA A 123 4.91 -15.83 5.96
N GLU A 124 5.50 -14.90 6.70
CA GLU A 124 5.42 -14.78 8.16
C GLU A 124 4.14 -14.10 8.65
N GLY A 125 3.23 -13.70 7.74
CA GLY A 125 1.92 -13.16 8.08
C GLY A 125 1.80 -11.64 8.05
N SER A 126 2.77 -10.93 7.51
CA SER A 126 2.63 -9.48 7.28
C SER A 126 1.41 -9.19 6.39
N PRO A 127 0.59 -8.16 6.70
CA PRO A 127 -0.55 -7.82 5.88
C PRO A 127 -0.11 -7.36 4.48
N GLY A 128 -0.74 -7.95 3.47
CA GLY A 128 -0.54 -7.61 2.05
C GLY A 128 -1.86 -7.54 1.30
N PHE A 129 -1.81 -7.67 -0.01
CA PHE A 129 -3.01 -7.63 -0.86
C PHE A 129 -4.08 -8.65 -0.47
N CYS A 130 -3.69 -9.86 0.00
CA CYS A 130 -4.64 -10.87 0.46
C CYS A 130 -5.46 -10.39 1.68
N ALA A 131 -4.85 -9.66 2.61
CA ALA A 131 -5.55 -9.11 3.76
C ALA A 131 -6.59 -8.06 3.33
N ILE A 132 -6.25 -7.21 2.35
CA ILE A 132 -7.15 -6.22 1.77
C ILE A 132 -8.30 -6.92 1.04
N GLN A 133 -8.00 -7.93 0.22
CA GLN A 133 -9.02 -8.70 -0.51
C GLN A 133 -10.00 -9.38 0.46
N ASN A 134 -9.51 -10.01 1.52
CA ASN A 134 -10.36 -10.67 2.51
C ASN A 134 -11.28 -9.65 3.22
N ALA A 135 -10.77 -8.48 3.55
CA ALA A 135 -11.56 -7.40 4.17
C ALA A 135 -12.65 -6.88 3.22
N LEU A 136 -12.33 -6.70 1.94
CA LEU A 136 -13.31 -6.30 0.92
C LEU A 136 -14.38 -7.39 0.70
N THR A 137 -14.00 -8.67 0.66
CA THR A 137 -14.94 -9.78 0.57
C THR A 137 -15.90 -9.76 1.75
N ALA A 138 -15.37 -9.67 2.98
CA ALA A 138 -16.20 -9.63 4.19
C ALA A 138 -17.15 -8.41 4.22
N TYR A 139 -16.69 -7.25 3.71
CA TYR A 139 -17.53 -6.07 3.56
C TYR A 139 -18.66 -6.30 2.54
N LEU A 140 -18.34 -6.81 1.35
CA LEU A 140 -19.33 -7.09 0.31
C LEU A 140 -20.35 -8.14 0.76
N ASP A 141 -19.92 -9.16 1.51
CA ASP A 141 -20.81 -10.15 2.12
C ASP A 141 -21.77 -9.50 3.14
N ALA A 142 -21.28 -8.54 3.91
CA ALA A 142 -22.13 -7.80 4.82
C ALA A 142 -23.15 -6.92 4.12
N GLU A 143 -22.76 -6.25 3.03
CA GLU A 143 -23.65 -5.43 2.19
C GLU A 143 -24.67 -6.29 1.41
N ALA A 144 -24.26 -7.49 0.97
CA ALA A 144 -25.16 -8.44 0.32
C ALA A 144 -26.26 -8.91 1.29
N ARG A 145 -25.91 -9.18 2.55
CA ARG A 145 -26.90 -9.53 3.61
C ARG A 145 -27.90 -8.39 3.87
N LEU A 146 -27.52 -7.15 3.59
CA LEU A 146 -28.40 -5.97 3.67
C LEU A 146 -29.19 -5.72 2.38
N GLY A 147 -29.03 -6.54 1.34
CA GLY A 147 -29.66 -6.37 0.03
C GLY A 147 -29.11 -5.18 -0.78
N ARG A 148 -27.89 -4.72 -0.47
CA ARG A 148 -27.27 -3.56 -1.13
C ARG A 148 -26.25 -3.94 -2.21
N VAL A 149 -26.05 -5.22 -2.42
CA VAL A 149 -25.28 -5.81 -3.52
C VAL A 149 -26.24 -6.76 -4.26
N PRO A 150 -26.22 -6.81 -5.60
CA PRO A 150 -27.11 -7.67 -6.37
C PRO A 150 -27.02 -9.13 -5.95
N ASP A 151 -28.17 -9.82 -5.95
CA ASP A 151 -28.22 -11.25 -5.65
C ASP A 151 -27.36 -12.05 -6.64
N GLY A 152 -26.62 -13.03 -6.11
CA GLY A 152 -25.72 -13.86 -6.90
C GLY A 152 -24.37 -13.23 -7.24
N THR A 153 -24.06 -12.05 -6.71
CA THR A 153 -22.72 -11.46 -6.85
C THR A 153 -21.67 -12.34 -6.16
N ASP A 154 -20.66 -12.76 -6.89
CA ASP A 154 -19.47 -13.40 -6.31
C ASP A 154 -18.59 -12.31 -5.66
N THR A 155 -18.78 -12.12 -4.37
CA THR A 155 -18.09 -11.10 -3.55
C THR A 155 -16.58 -11.32 -3.51
N GLY A 156 -16.12 -12.58 -3.50
CA GLY A 156 -14.71 -12.94 -3.54
C GLY A 156 -14.06 -12.56 -4.86
N THR A 157 -14.71 -12.89 -5.99
CA THR A 157 -14.22 -12.50 -7.33
C THR A 157 -14.29 -10.99 -7.52
N THR A 158 -15.31 -10.31 -7.02
CA THR A 158 -15.42 -8.85 -7.07
C THR A 158 -14.26 -8.18 -6.30
N ALA A 159 -13.97 -8.64 -5.09
CA ALA A 159 -12.85 -8.16 -4.30
C ALA A 159 -11.49 -8.43 -5.00
N LEU A 160 -11.31 -9.63 -5.57
CA LEU A 160 -10.12 -9.98 -6.33
C LEU A 160 -9.94 -9.08 -7.56
N ALA A 161 -11.01 -8.82 -8.31
CA ALA A 161 -10.97 -7.96 -9.49
C ALA A 161 -10.54 -6.53 -9.11
N LEU A 162 -11.08 -5.98 -8.02
CA LEU A 162 -10.73 -4.64 -7.54
C LEU A 162 -9.26 -4.58 -7.10
N VAL A 163 -8.83 -5.49 -6.22
CA VAL A 163 -7.45 -5.51 -5.69
C VAL A 163 -6.44 -5.80 -6.78
N GLY A 164 -6.74 -6.75 -7.68
CA GLY A 164 -5.87 -7.10 -8.81
C GLY A 164 -5.69 -5.96 -9.80
N THR A 165 -6.77 -5.22 -10.10
CA THR A 165 -6.68 -4.04 -10.97
C THR A 165 -5.89 -2.92 -10.30
N VAL A 166 -6.14 -2.60 -9.02
CA VAL A 166 -5.38 -1.59 -8.30
C VAL A 166 -3.89 -1.98 -8.23
N HIS A 167 -3.58 -3.25 -7.99
CA HIS A 167 -2.21 -3.75 -8.06
C HIS A 167 -1.59 -3.53 -9.44
N HIS A 168 -2.31 -3.86 -10.54
CA HIS A 168 -1.85 -3.59 -11.89
C HIS A 168 -1.57 -2.09 -12.10
N LEU A 169 -2.48 -1.22 -11.68
CA LEU A 169 -2.34 0.23 -11.81
C LEU A 169 -1.12 0.77 -11.03
N LEU A 170 -0.84 0.22 -9.85
CA LEU A 170 0.37 0.53 -9.08
C LEU A 170 1.65 0.11 -9.81
N MET A 171 1.64 -1.07 -10.46
CA MET A 171 2.80 -1.58 -11.20
C MET A 171 3.07 -0.82 -12.50
N THR A 172 2.01 -0.32 -13.16
CA THR A 172 2.09 0.37 -14.45
C THR A 172 1.97 1.88 -14.35
N GLY A 173 1.67 2.40 -13.16
CA GLY A 173 1.56 3.83 -12.90
C GLY A 173 2.84 4.58 -13.21
N GLY A 174 2.70 5.71 -13.91
CA GLY A 174 3.84 6.55 -14.30
C GLY A 174 4.45 6.23 -15.68
N TRP A 175 3.90 5.27 -16.43
CA TRP A 175 4.31 5.07 -17.83
C TRP A 175 3.72 6.18 -18.71
N ALA A 176 4.53 6.69 -19.62
CA ALA A 176 4.09 7.73 -20.54
C ALA A 176 2.87 7.27 -21.37
N GLY A 177 1.79 8.03 -21.32
CA GLY A 177 0.55 7.73 -22.04
C GLY A 177 -0.40 6.74 -21.32
N ALA A 178 -0.06 6.28 -20.11
CA ALA A 178 -1.02 5.51 -19.32
C ALA A 178 -2.21 6.39 -18.91
N PRO A 179 -3.45 5.86 -18.93
CA PRO A 179 -4.61 6.56 -18.40
C PRO A 179 -4.45 6.83 -16.88
N ASP A 180 -5.18 7.84 -16.38
CA ASP A 180 -5.18 8.14 -14.95
C ASP A 180 -5.62 6.92 -14.13
N PRO A 181 -4.77 6.37 -13.26
CA PRO A 181 -5.09 5.20 -12.47
C PRO A 181 -6.28 5.41 -11.52
N ARG A 182 -6.50 6.65 -11.06
CA ARG A 182 -7.65 6.97 -10.21
C ARG A 182 -8.96 6.86 -10.98
N GLU A 183 -9.00 7.45 -12.18
CA GLU A 183 -10.16 7.35 -13.06
C GLU A 183 -10.48 5.90 -13.43
N GLN A 184 -9.45 5.09 -13.69
CA GLN A 184 -9.62 3.67 -13.98
C GLN A 184 -10.18 2.89 -12.78
N ALA A 185 -9.70 3.16 -11.56
CA ALA A 185 -10.21 2.54 -10.35
C ALA A 185 -11.69 2.90 -10.11
N GLU A 186 -12.06 4.17 -10.29
CA GLU A 186 -13.45 4.63 -10.18
C GLU A 186 -14.37 3.97 -11.20
N ARG A 187 -13.93 3.88 -12.46
CA ARG A 187 -14.68 3.21 -13.54
C ARG A 187 -14.87 1.72 -13.23
N LEU A 188 -13.83 1.06 -12.70
CA LEU A 188 -13.94 -0.34 -12.32
C LEU A 188 -14.96 -0.53 -11.20
N VAL A 189 -14.93 0.29 -10.15
CA VAL A 189 -15.91 0.21 -9.06
C VAL A 189 -17.33 0.40 -9.60
N ALA A 190 -17.56 1.38 -10.50
CA ALA A 190 -18.86 1.60 -11.13
C ALA A 190 -19.34 0.41 -11.97
N LEU A 191 -18.43 -0.37 -12.56
CA LEU A 191 -18.72 -1.60 -13.28
C LEU A 191 -19.05 -2.76 -12.35
N LEU A 192 -18.30 -2.92 -11.26
CA LEU A 192 -18.44 -4.04 -10.33
C LEU A 192 -19.66 -3.91 -9.42
N VAL A 193 -20.06 -2.69 -9.11
CA VAL A 193 -21.21 -2.37 -8.25
C VAL A 193 -22.10 -1.36 -8.97
N PRO A 194 -22.88 -1.81 -9.98
CA PRO A 194 -23.83 -0.95 -10.65
C PRO A 194 -24.87 -0.43 -9.66
N ARG A 195 -25.34 0.81 -9.87
CA ARG A 195 -26.35 1.50 -9.05
C ARG A 195 -27.70 0.83 -9.14
#